data_38e2eadcb3c76f39710a373545861f7e
#
_entry.id   38e2eadcb3c76f39710a373545861f7e
#
_cell.length_a   1.000
_cell.length_b   1.000
_cell.length_c   1.000
_cell.angle_alpha   90.00
_cell.angle_beta   90.00
_cell.angle_gamma   90.00
#
_symmetry.space_group_name_H-M   'P 1'
#
loop_
_entity.id
_entity.type
_entity.pdbx_description
1 polymer ?
#
loop_
_entity_poly.entity_id
_entity_poly.type
_entity_poly.pdbx_seq_one_letter_code
_entity_poly.pdbx_strand_id
1 'polypeptide(L)'
;MLGRNHAVSVHKNARESVMRRSAMWAILAASALTAATPLAAQVARPDRWPAATSPIPHDAAMEARITALMARMSLEQKVGQVVQGDIASITPDDVRRYHLGSVFNGGNSDPGGRYNAPAKDWLALADAFWDASTAPQGKLPRIPAIWGIDAVHGHSNVVGATLFPHNIGLGAMRDPALMRRIGAATAIEMRVTGIDWTFAPTIAVVRDDRWGRTYEGFGETPEIATSYAGPLVEGLQGRIGDRDWLKGPHVVATAKHFLGDGGTRGGKDQGDAVIGETALRDLFSPPYYAALKAGVQSVMASFSGWNGAKMSGNASLLTGVLKDRMGFDGVVVGDWNSHGQVAGCTNVNCPAAIKAGLDVYMAPDSWKGIWETTLAGVKAGTIPMARLDDAVRRVLRVKFRAGIFEAARPSARPYAGRYELLASPEHKAIARQAVAESLVLLKNTGVLPLKPGASILVAGDAADDVARQSGGWTLSWQGTGTTPA
;
A
#
# COMPACT_ATOMS: atom_id res chain seq x y z
N MET A 1 42.48 -56.54 -17.85
CA MET A 1 43.93 -56.72 -18.01
C MET A 1 44.62 -55.53 -17.35
N LEU A 2 45.17 -55.73 -16.19
CA LEU A 2 46.57 -55.69 -15.83
C LEU A 2 47.20 -54.29 -16.10
N GLY A 3 47.77 -53.55 -15.20
CA GLY A 3 48.29 -53.83 -13.86
C GLY A 3 49.10 -52.68 -13.30
N ARG A 4 49.09 -52.60 -12.01
CA ARG A 4 50.16 -52.43 -11.04
C ARG A 4 51.04 -51.15 -11.02
N ASN A 5 50.89 -50.46 -9.90
CA ASN A 5 51.92 -50.11 -8.85
C ASN A 5 53.28 -49.57 -9.29
N HIS A 6 53.66 -48.43 -8.71
CA HIS A 6 54.89 -48.38 -7.90
C HIS A 6 54.84 -47.19 -6.90
N ALA A 7 54.93 -47.55 -5.60
CA ALA A 7 55.27 -46.69 -4.54
C ALA A 7 56.82 -46.62 -4.38
N VAL A 8 57.39 -45.45 -4.12
CA VAL A 8 58.71 -45.34 -3.52
C VAL A 8 58.66 -44.25 -2.42
N SER A 9 59.03 -44.73 -1.26
CA SER A 9 59.30 -44.04 -0.01
C SER A 9 60.62 -43.27 -0.08
N VAL A 10 60.68 -42.03 0.48
CA VAL A 10 61.91 -41.48 1.08
C VAL A 10 61.57 -40.73 2.38
N HIS A 11 62.21 -41.20 3.39
CA HIS A 11 62.15 -40.78 4.78
C HIS A 11 62.98 -39.55 5.15
N LYS A 12 62.54 -38.80 6.16
CA LYS A 12 63.27 -38.07 7.21
C LYS A 12 64.21 -36.94 6.79
N ASN A 13 63.79 -35.71 7.08
CA ASN A 13 64.56 -34.77 7.98
C ASN A 13 63.86 -33.37 7.91
N ALA A 14 63.12 -33.01 8.92
CA ALA A 14 62.79 -31.61 9.24
C ALA A 14 62.00 -31.53 10.55
N ARG A 15 62.59 -31.91 11.62
CA ARG A 15 62.12 -31.53 12.95
C ARG A 15 63.19 -30.55 13.53
N GLU A 16 63.09 -29.27 13.17
CA GLU A 16 63.78 -28.20 13.94
C GLU A 16 63.47 -26.77 13.45
N SER A 17 62.57 -26.51 12.54
CA SER A 17 62.27 -25.14 12.12
C SER A 17 60.82 -24.66 12.39
N VAL A 18 60.05 -25.38 13.20
CA VAL A 18 58.60 -25.08 13.42
C VAL A 18 58.34 -24.27 14.70
N MET A 19 59.36 -24.03 15.54
CA MET A 19 59.15 -23.39 16.87
C MET A 19 59.49 -21.89 16.93
N ARG A 20 59.73 -21.22 15.80
CA ARG A 20 59.99 -19.74 15.81
C ARG A 20 59.06 -18.93 14.90
N ARG A 21 58.03 -19.54 14.29
CA ARG A 21 57.00 -18.82 13.48
C ARG A 21 55.61 -18.77 14.10
N SER A 22 55.39 -19.43 15.25
CA SER A 22 54.08 -19.46 15.91
C SER A 22 53.83 -18.33 16.91
N ALA A 23 54.82 -17.48 17.20
CA ALA A 23 54.66 -16.38 18.15
C ALA A 23 54.36 -15.02 17.52
N MET A 24 54.34 -14.91 16.18
CA MET A 24 54.13 -13.63 15.49
C MET A 24 52.78 -13.51 14.77
N TRP A 25 51.95 -14.56 14.82
CA TRP A 25 50.58 -14.57 14.29
C TRP A 25 49.50 -14.50 15.36
N ALA A 26 49.86 -14.50 16.64
CA ALA A 26 48.90 -14.41 17.75
C ALA A 26 48.60 -12.96 18.19
N ILE A 27 49.27 -11.95 17.62
CA ILE A 27 49.05 -10.52 17.99
C ILE A 27 48.26 -9.73 16.94
N LEU A 28 47.96 -10.30 15.78
CA LEU A 28 47.17 -9.65 14.70
C LEU A 28 45.75 -10.17 14.57
N ALA A 29 45.26 -11.06 15.42
CA ALA A 29 43.89 -11.56 15.43
C ALA A 29 43.02 -10.98 16.56
N ALA A 30 43.50 -10.02 17.32
CA ALA A 30 42.77 -9.40 18.45
C ALA A 30 42.26 -7.98 18.17
N SER A 31 42.19 -7.58 16.90
CA SER A 31 41.70 -6.23 16.54
C SER A 31 40.77 -6.30 15.34
N ALA A 32 39.53 -6.64 15.53
CA ALA A 32 38.37 -6.22 14.75
C ALA A 32 37.08 -7.00 15.12
N LEU A 33 36.83 -7.28 16.39
CA LEU A 33 35.44 -7.36 16.85
C LEU A 33 35.10 -5.98 17.43
N THR A 34 35.03 -4.97 16.58
CA THR A 34 34.13 -3.85 16.85
C THR A 34 32.72 -4.45 16.76
N ALA A 35 32.18 -4.83 17.91
CA ALA A 35 30.75 -5.01 18.05
C ALA A 35 30.13 -3.76 17.42
N ALA A 36 29.52 -3.92 16.24
CA ALA A 36 28.64 -2.90 15.69
C ALA A 36 27.59 -2.68 16.77
N THR A 37 27.73 -1.65 17.57
CA THR A 37 26.67 -1.16 18.43
C THR A 37 25.47 -1.01 17.51
N PRO A 38 24.31 -1.64 17.80
CA PRO A 38 23.13 -1.41 16.99
C PRO A 38 22.95 0.10 16.95
N LEU A 39 22.97 0.69 15.74
CA LEU A 39 22.63 2.10 15.59
C LEU A 39 21.28 2.25 16.27
N ALA A 40 21.22 3.07 17.33
CA ALA A 40 19.94 3.39 17.92
C ALA A 40 19.02 3.91 16.82
N ALA A 41 17.82 3.33 16.70
CA ALA A 41 16.86 3.71 15.66
C ALA A 41 16.73 5.24 15.62
N GLN A 42 16.92 5.82 14.46
CA GLN A 42 16.89 7.29 14.34
C GLN A 42 15.47 7.79 14.56
N VAL A 43 15.35 8.82 15.40
CA VAL A 43 14.08 9.53 15.69
C VAL A 43 14.03 10.79 14.85
N ALA A 44 12.96 10.97 14.09
CA ALA A 44 12.73 12.19 13.33
C ALA A 44 12.47 13.38 14.27
N ARG A 45 12.84 14.57 13.81
CA ARG A 45 12.63 15.85 14.49
C ARG A 45 11.52 16.61 13.76
N PRO A 46 10.26 16.55 14.20
CA PRO A 46 9.13 17.13 13.47
C PRO A 46 9.28 18.63 13.18
N ASP A 47 9.97 19.37 14.06
CA ASP A 47 10.27 20.80 13.89
C ASP A 47 11.11 21.11 12.62
N ARG A 48 11.84 20.14 12.10
CA ARG A 48 12.64 20.26 10.88
C ARG A 48 11.86 19.98 9.59
N TRP A 49 10.62 19.54 9.71
CA TRP A 49 9.74 19.25 8.58
C TRP A 49 8.84 20.47 8.30
N PRO A 50 8.47 20.74 7.05
CA PRO A 50 7.50 21.79 6.75
C PRO A 50 6.21 21.58 7.53
N ALA A 51 5.69 22.64 8.14
CA ALA A 51 4.37 22.58 8.75
C ALA A 51 3.29 22.68 7.69
N ALA A 52 2.23 21.88 7.85
CA ALA A 52 1.04 22.01 7.05
C ALA A 52 -0.21 21.83 7.93
N THR A 53 -1.36 22.21 7.39
CA THR A 53 -2.66 22.01 8.02
C THR A 53 -3.57 21.25 7.07
N SER A 54 -4.52 20.50 7.60
CA SER A 54 -5.52 19.85 6.76
C SER A 54 -6.25 20.90 5.92
N PRO A 55 -6.36 20.68 4.59
CA PRO A 55 -7.13 21.57 3.72
C PRO A 55 -8.64 21.37 3.87
N ILE A 56 -9.05 20.33 4.60
CA ILE A 56 -10.44 19.94 4.78
C ILE A 56 -11.02 20.76 5.92
N PRO A 57 -12.11 21.52 5.68
CA PRO A 57 -12.75 22.30 6.74
C PRO A 57 -13.18 21.42 7.92
N HIS A 58 -12.97 21.92 9.13
CA HIS A 58 -13.45 21.25 10.34
C HIS A 58 -14.98 21.26 10.37
N ASP A 59 -15.57 20.09 10.40
CA ASP A 59 -17.03 19.90 10.53
C ASP A 59 -17.39 19.52 11.97
N ALA A 60 -17.75 20.53 12.76
CA ALA A 60 -18.10 20.35 14.17
C ALA A 60 -19.36 19.45 14.34
N ALA A 61 -20.30 19.49 13.42
CA ALA A 61 -21.50 18.66 13.47
C ALA A 61 -21.17 17.18 13.23
N MET A 62 -20.30 16.89 12.25
CA MET A 62 -19.80 15.54 12.01
C MET A 62 -19.00 15.02 13.22
N GLU A 63 -18.11 15.83 13.80
CA GLU A 63 -17.31 15.42 14.97
C GLU A 63 -18.19 15.14 16.20
N ALA A 64 -19.26 15.91 16.39
CA ALA A 64 -20.26 15.65 17.43
C ALA A 64 -21.00 14.31 17.19
N ARG A 65 -21.40 14.01 15.93
CA ARG A 65 -21.98 12.73 15.55
C ARG A 65 -21.02 11.56 15.82
N ILE A 66 -19.74 11.70 15.49
CA ILE A 66 -18.70 10.69 15.75
C ILE A 66 -18.60 10.47 17.27
N THR A 67 -18.53 11.52 18.06
CA THR A 67 -18.45 11.43 19.52
C THR A 67 -19.67 10.71 20.12
N ALA A 68 -20.87 11.06 19.69
CA ALA A 68 -22.10 10.40 20.11
C ALA A 68 -22.16 8.92 19.70
N LEU A 69 -21.66 8.59 18.50
CA LEU A 69 -21.56 7.22 18.02
C LEU A 69 -20.58 6.42 18.89
N MET A 70 -19.37 6.94 19.11
CA MET A 70 -18.32 6.29 19.90
C MET A 70 -18.74 6.04 21.37
N ALA A 71 -19.55 6.93 21.96
CA ALA A 71 -20.08 6.74 23.31
C ALA A 71 -21.05 5.53 23.44
N ARG A 72 -21.59 5.06 22.32
CA ARG A 72 -22.51 3.90 22.26
C ARG A 72 -21.82 2.61 21.82
N MET A 73 -20.58 2.69 21.34
CA MET A 73 -19.82 1.53 20.90
C MET A 73 -19.32 0.70 22.08
N SER A 74 -19.39 -0.63 21.96
CA SER A 74 -18.66 -1.52 22.85
C SER A 74 -17.15 -1.46 22.57
N LEU A 75 -16.35 -1.97 23.50
CA LEU A 75 -14.91 -2.08 23.31
C LEU A 75 -14.58 -2.99 22.11
N GLU A 76 -15.32 -4.09 21.95
CA GLU A 76 -15.18 -5.02 20.85
C GLU A 76 -15.47 -4.35 19.51
N GLN A 77 -16.49 -3.48 19.43
CA GLN A 77 -16.77 -2.68 18.25
C GLN A 77 -15.63 -1.70 17.94
N LYS A 78 -15.06 -1.04 18.95
CA LYS A 78 -13.91 -0.14 18.76
C LYS A 78 -12.69 -0.88 18.23
N VAL A 79 -12.38 -2.05 18.79
CA VAL A 79 -11.28 -2.90 18.32
C VAL A 79 -11.53 -3.39 16.89
N GLY A 80 -12.75 -3.79 16.57
CA GLY A 80 -13.10 -4.20 15.20
C GLY A 80 -12.87 -3.12 14.15
N GLN A 81 -13.06 -1.82 14.50
CA GLN A 81 -12.83 -0.73 13.55
C GLN A 81 -11.36 -0.53 13.17
N VAL A 82 -10.42 -1.01 13.97
CA VAL A 82 -8.97 -0.85 13.74
C VAL A 82 -8.30 -2.11 13.19
N VAL A 83 -9.10 -3.11 12.79
CA VAL A 83 -8.60 -4.38 12.21
C VAL A 83 -9.23 -4.60 10.84
N GLN A 84 -8.40 -4.95 9.87
CA GLN A 84 -8.78 -5.23 8.50
C GLN A 84 -8.25 -6.62 8.09
N GLY A 85 -9.15 -7.50 7.64
CA GLY A 85 -8.82 -8.85 7.16
C GLY A 85 -8.99 -8.97 5.64
N ASP A 86 -8.25 -9.91 5.04
CA ASP A 86 -8.36 -10.22 3.61
C ASP A 86 -9.58 -11.12 3.34
N ILE A 87 -10.27 -10.89 2.21
CA ILE A 87 -11.46 -11.66 1.81
C ILE A 87 -11.20 -13.17 1.65
N ALA A 88 -9.95 -13.59 1.48
CA ALA A 88 -9.58 -15.01 1.47
C ALA A 88 -9.60 -15.65 2.86
N SER A 89 -9.57 -14.86 3.94
CA SER A 89 -9.46 -15.32 5.32
C SER A 89 -10.65 -14.96 6.21
N ILE A 90 -11.58 -14.17 5.71
CA ILE A 90 -12.76 -13.70 6.45
C ILE A 90 -14.05 -14.08 5.72
N THR A 91 -15.10 -14.23 6.51
CA THR A 91 -16.47 -14.40 6.03
C THR A 91 -17.35 -13.22 6.43
N PRO A 92 -18.52 -13.02 5.81
CA PRO A 92 -19.51 -12.06 6.29
C PRO A 92 -19.88 -12.25 7.76
N ASP A 93 -19.94 -13.49 8.25
CA ASP A 93 -20.20 -13.77 9.68
C ASP A 93 -19.08 -13.27 10.58
N ASP A 94 -17.82 -13.38 10.15
CA ASP A 94 -16.69 -12.81 10.89
C ASP A 94 -16.78 -11.29 10.96
N VAL A 95 -17.13 -10.60 9.86
CA VAL A 95 -17.36 -9.15 9.85
C VAL A 95 -18.42 -8.77 10.88
N ARG A 96 -19.53 -9.50 10.94
CA ARG A 96 -20.60 -9.31 11.91
C ARG A 96 -20.13 -9.58 13.35
N ARG A 97 -19.49 -10.72 13.58
CA ARG A 97 -19.12 -11.21 14.91
C ARG A 97 -18.00 -10.39 15.57
N TYR A 98 -16.99 -10.00 14.79
CA TYR A 98 -15.82 -9.25 15.26
C TYR A 98 -15.93 -7.74 15.01
N HIS A 99 -17.06 -7.28 14.46
CA HIS A 99 -17.34 -5.88 14.15
C HIS A 99 -16.26 -5.23 13.28
N LEU A 100 -15.70 -5.98 12.31
CA LEU A 100 -14.61 -5.50 11.48
C LEU A 100 -15.02 -4.20 10.76
N GLY A 101 -14.19 -3.18 10.91
CA GLY A 101 -14.47 -1.85 10.35
C GLY A 101 -14.19 -1.75 8.86
N SER A 102 -13.33 -2.62 8.36
CA SER A 102 -12.96 -2.71 6.95
C SER A 102 -12.57 -4.13 6.59
N VAL A 103 -12.70 -4.41 5.30
CA VAL A 103 -12.21 -5.63 4.65
C VAL A 103 -11.35 -5.22 3.47
N PHE A 104 -10.50 -6.11 2.97
CA PHE A 104 -9.74 -5.84 1.76
C PHE A 104 -9.50 -7.13 0.97
N ASN A 105 -9.07 -6.99 -0.26
CA ASN A 105 -8.44 -8.06 -1.01
C ASN A 105 -7.01 -7.65 -1.36
N GLY A 106 -6.07 -8.54 -1.12
CA GLY A 106 -4.73 -8.47 -1.70
C GLY A 106 -4.76 -8.85 -3.16
N GLY A 107 -3.63 -8.69 -3.85
CA GLY A 107 -3.55 -8.96 -5.28
C GLY A 107 -3.79 -10.41 -5.72
N ASN A 108 -4.00 -11.35 -4.76
CA ASN A 108 -4.24 -12.76 -5.06
C ASN A 108 -5.54 -13.29 -4.42
N SER A 109 -6.44 -12.41 -4.02
CA SER A 109 -7.68 -12.77 -3.32
C SER A 109 -8.89 -12.36 -4.14
N ASP A 110 -9.64 -13.34 -4.61
CA ASP A 110 -10.85 -13.17 -5.41
C ASP A 110 -12.08 -13.69 -4.65
N PRO A 111 -13.29 -13.16 -4.97
CA PRO A 111 -14.54 -13.65 -4.41
C PRO A 111 -14.69 -15.17 -4.56
N GLY A 112 -14.93 -15.85 -3.42
CA GLY A 112 -15.08 -17.30 -3.37
C GLY A 112 -13.79 -18.07 -3.65
N GLY A 113 -12.62 -17.44 -3.59
CA GLY A 113 -11.33 -18.06 -3.90
C GLY A 113 -11.18 -18.47 -5.36
N ARG A 114 -11.98 -17.92 -6.27
CA ARG A 114 -11.94 -18.25 -7.68
C ARG A 114 -11.13 -17.22 -8.45
N TYR A 115 -9.98 -17.64 -8.95
CA TYR A 115 -9.17 -16.80 -9.84
C TYR A 115 -10.01 -16.29 -11.02
N ASN A 116 -9.90 -15.01 -11.34
CA ASN A 116 -10.68 -14.33 -12.37
C ASN A 116 -12.20 -14.31 -12.10
N ALA A 117 -12.61 -14.12 -10.85
CA ALA A 117 -14.02 -13.97 -10.50
C ALA A 117 -14.68 -12.85 -11.32
N PRO A 118 -15.86 -13.08 -11.90
CA PRO A 118 -16.56 -12.07 -12.68
C PRO A 118 -17.01 -10.89 -11.80
N ALA A 119 -17.07 -9.69 -12.37
CA ALA A 119 -17.38 -8.44 -11.66
C ALA A 119 -18.67 -8.51 -10.80
N LYS A 120 -19.68 -9.29 -11.22
CA LYS A 120 -20.91 -9.49 -10.44
C LYS A 120 -20.68 -10.17 -9.08
N ASP A 121 -19.67 -11.03 -8.96
CA ASP A 121 -19.38 -11.74 -7.72
C ASP A 121 -18.70 -10.82 -6.71
N TRP A 122 -17.90 -9.85 -7.18
CA TRP A 122 -17.36 -8.78 -6.35
C TRP A 122 -18.47 -7.94 -5.74
N LEU A 123 -19.45 -7.52 -6.54
CA LEU A 123 -20.58 -6.74 -6.06
C LEU A 123 -21.47 -7.54 -5.08
N ALA A 124 -21.70 -8.82 -5.36
CA ALA A 124 -22.46 -9.69 -4.46
C ALA A 124 -21.74 -9.87 -3.10
N LEU A 125 -20.42 -9.99 -3.09
CA LEU A 125 -19.63 -10.09 -1.86
C LEU A 125 -19.60 -8.74 -1.11
N ALA A 126 -19.55 -7.61 -1.82
CA ALA A 126 -19.68 -6.28 -1.22
C ALA A 126 -20.99 -6.12 -0.48
N ASP A 127 -22.08 -6.59 -1.08
CA ASP A 127 -23.38 -6.63 -0.44
C ASP A 127 -23.41 -7.51 0.81
N ALA A 128 -22.80 -8.68 0.75
CA ALA A 128 -22.77 -9.60 1.89
C ALA A 128 -22.01 -9.01 3.09
N PHE A 129 -20.88 -8.33 2.86
CA PHE A 129 -20.16 -7.64 3.93
C PHE A 129 -20.93 -6.42 4.47
N TRP A 130 -21.62 -5.69 3.60
CA TRP A 130 -22.48 -4.59 4.02
C TRP A 130 -23.62 -5.08 4.91
N ASP A 131 -24.38 -6.09 4.45
CA ASP A 131 -25.48 -6.67 5.19
C ASP A 131 -25.03 -7.21 6.56
N ALA A 132 -23.89 -7.89 6.60
CA ALA A 132 -23.29 -8.42 7.84
C ALA A 132 -22.92 -7.32 8.83
N SER A 133 -22.23 -6.26 8.35
CA SER A 133 -21.77 -5.15 9.21
C SER A 133 -22.90 -4.24 9.69
N THR A 134 -24.01 -4.19 8.94
CA THR A 134 -25.19 -3.37 9.28
C THR A 134 -26.33 -4.16 9.92
N ALA A 135 -26.18 -5.48 10.07
CA ALA A 135 -27.16 -6.33 10.75
C ALA A 135 -27.42 -5.84 12.19
N PRO A 136 -28.68 -5.84 12.67
CA PRO A 136 -28.98 -5.47 14.04
C PRO A 136 -28.28 -6.38 15.06
N GLN A 137 -27.66 -5.79 16.08
CA GLN A 137 -27.00 -6.49 17.18
C GLN A 137 -27.42 -5.87 18.53
N GLY A 138 -28.64 -6.10 18.90
CA GLY A 138 -29.24 -5.53 20.12
C GLY A 138 -29.26 -3.99 20.07
N LYS A 139 -28.65 -3.35 21.09
CA LYS A 139 -28.57 -1.87 21.22
C LYS A 139 -27.31 -1.28 20.60
N LEU A 140 -26.42 -2.11 20.07
CA LEU A 140 -25.17 -1.62 19.50
C LEU A 140 -25.42 -0.80 18.22
N PRO A 141 -24.64 0.25 17.97
CA PRO A 141 -24.74 1.01 16.75
C PRO A 141 -24.32 0.18 15.54
N ARG A 142 -24.99 0.39 14.43
CA ARG A 142 -24.63 -0.21 13.13
C ARG A 142 -23.51 0.63 12.52
N ILE A 143 -22.39 0.00 12.18
CA ILE A 143 -21.22 0.65 11.60
C ILE A 143 -20.86 -0.11 10.33
N PRO A 144 -21.19 0.43 9.14
CA PRO A 144 -20.91 -0.27 7.89
C PRO A 144 -19.42 -0.50 7.70
N ALA A 145 -19.04 -1.70 7.27
CA ALA A 145 -17.68 -1.98 6.82
C ALA A 145 -17.39 -1.28 5.49
N ILE A 146 -16.13 -0.89 5.28
CA ILE A 146 -15.64 -0.35 4.02
C ILE A 146 -14.67 -1.35 3.39
N TRP A 147 -14.74 -1.52 2.06
CA TRP A 147 -13.86 -2.45 1.34
C TRP A 147 -12.74 -1.70 0.61
N GLY A 148 -11.47 -2.09 0.90
CA GLY A 148 -10.27 -1.59 0.23
C GLY A 148 -9.69 -2.57 -0.79
N ILE A 149 -9.14 -2.05 -1.89
CA ILE A 149 -8.51 -2.83 -2.96
C ILE A 149 -7.27 -2.10 -3.53
N ASP A 150 -6.32 -2.85 -4.07
CA ASP A 150 -5.15 -2.32 -4.77
C ASP A 150 -5.47 -2.01 -6.24
N ALA A 151 -6.16 -0.91 -6.51
CA ALA A 151 -6.37 -0.40 -7.86
C ALA A 151 -5.17 0.47 -8.30
N VAL A 152 -4.01 -0.15 -8.50
CA VAL A 152 -2.73 0.54 -8.68
C VAL A 152 -2.61 1.18 -10.06
N HIS A 153 -3.08 0.52 -11.12
CA HIS A 153 -3.07 1.03 -12.50
C HIS A 153 -4.39 0.74 -13.23
N GLY A 154 -5.49 1.18 -12.64
CA GLY A 154 -6.87 0.83 -12.97
C GLY A 154 -7.45 -0.11 -11.92
N HIS A 155 -8.71 -0.53 -12.08
CA HIS A 155 -9.36 -1.53 -11.23
C HIS A 155 -8.88 -2.95 -11.55
N SER A 156 -7.59 -3.15 -11.52
CA SER A 156 -6.82 -4.20 -12.20
C SER A 156 -7.00 -5.62 -11.64
N ASN A 157 -7.61 -5.78 -10.46
CA ASN A 157 -7.96 -7.11 -9.93
C ASN A 157 -9.25 -7.68 -10.54
N VAL A 158 -10.04 -6.87 -11.27
CA VAL A 158 -11.34 -7.27 -11.80
C VAL A 158 -11.26 -7.51 -13.30
N VAL A 159 -11.65 -8.71 -13.72
CA VAL A 159 -11.73 -9.07 -15.14
C VAL A 159 -12.62 -8.11 -15.91
N GLY A 160 -12.12 -7.62 -17.03
CA GLY A 160 -12.84 -6.68 -17.89
C GLY A 160 -12.68 -5.21 -17.50
N ALA A 161 -11.98 -4.87 -16.43
CA ALA A 161 -11.66 -3.49 -16.10
C ALA A 161 -10.56 -2.92 -16.99
N THR A 162 -10.50 -1.59 -17.09
CA THR A 162 -9.46 -0.89 -17.86
C THR A 162 -8.11 -0.98 -17.15
N LEU A 163 -7.07 -1.42 -17.87
CA LEU A 163 -5.69 -1.33 -17.44
C LEU A 163 -5.06 -0.06 -18.03
N PHE A 164 -4.32 0.66 -17.21
CA PHE A 164 -3.47 1.77 -17.62
C PHE A 164 -2.01 1.33 -17.59
N PRO A 165 -1.08 2.04 -18.27
CA PRO A 165 0.35 1.79 -18.11
C PRO A 165 0.73 1.82 -16.63
N HIS A 166 1.75 1.06 -16.24
CA HIS A 166 2.30 1.16 -14.89
C HIS A 166 2.85 2.55 -14.61
N ASN A 167 2.94 2.89 -13.32
CA ASN A 167 3.33 4.22 -12.88
C ASN A 167 4.65 4.71 -13.47
N ILE A 168 5.62 3.82 -13.70
CA ILE A 168 6.90 4.19 -14.34
C ILE A 168 6.69 4.71 -15.78
N GLY A 169 5.79 4.09 -16.54
CA GLY A 169 5.39 4.57 -17.86
C GLY A 169 4.58 5.87 -17.77
N LEU A 170 3.63 5.95 -16.83
CA LEU A 170 2.86 7.16 -16.58
C LEU A 170 3.76 8.33 -16.14
N GLY A 171 4.86 8.05 -15.41
CA GLY A 171 5.86 9.05 -15.09
C GLY A 171 6.54 9.66 -16.31
N ALA A 172 6.76 8.88 -17.37
CA ALA A 172 7.29 9.37 -18.64
C ALA A 172 6.31 10.25 -19.43
N MET A 173 5.01 10.05 -19.24
CA MET A 173 3.91 10.74 -19.91
C MET A 173 3.90 12.27 -19.65
N ARG A 174 4.27 12.71 -18.45
CA ARG A 174 4.34 14.13 -18.03
C ARG A 174 3.04 14.91 -18.16
N ASP A 175 1.88 14.23 -18.07
CA ASP A 175 0.54 14.85 -18.12
C ASP A 175 -0.24 14.63 -16.79
N PRO A 176 -0.20 15.60 -15.86
CA PRO A 176 -0.99 15.55 -14.63
C PRO A 176 -2.51 15.63 -14.86
N ALA A 177 -2.96 16.25 -15.97
CA ALA A 177 -4.39 16.32 -16.28
C ALA A 177 -4.92 14.95 -16.71
N LEU A 178 -4.15 14.21 -17.50
CA LEU A 178 -4.47 12.83 -17.87
C LEU A 178 -4.45 11.91 -16.64
N MET A 179 -3.52 12.11 -15.70
CA MET A 179 -3.51 11.38 -14.43
C MET A 179 -4.81 11.55 -13.63
N ARG A 180 -5.41 12.75 -13.59
CA ARG A 180 -6.72 12.95 -12.96
C ARG A 180 -7.81 12.15 -13.67
N ARG A 181 -7.81 12.12 -15.00
CA ARG A 181 -8.78 11.34 -15.80
C ARG A 181 -8.63 9.84 -15.56
N ILE A 182 -7.40 9.34 -15.43
CA ILE A 182 -7.10 7.95 -15.06
C ILE A 182 -7.69 7.63 -13.68
N GLY A 183 -7.47 8.50 -12.69
CA GLY A 183 -8.04 8.35 -11.36
C GLY A 183 -9.56 8.30 -11.36
N ALA A 184 -10.22 9.19 -12.14
CA ALA A 184 -11.67 9.23 -12.24
C ALA A 184 -12.24 7.97 -12.92
N ALA A 185 -11.62 7.49 -14.00
CA ALA A 185 -12.02 6.25 -14.66
C ALA A 185 -11.88 5.04 -13.71
N THR A 186 -10.77 4.96 -12.99
CA THR A 186 -10.52 3.92 -11.99
C THR A 186 -11.59 3.93 -10.90
N ALA A 187 -11.93 5.10 -10.36
CA ALA A 187 -12.95 5.24 -9.32
C ALA A 187 -14.34 4.79 -9.79
N ILE A 188 -14.75 5.18 -11.01
CA ILE A 188 -16.02 4.72 -11.61
C ILE A 188 -16.03 3.20 -11.71
N GLU A 189 -14.99 2.58 -12.23
CA GLU A 189 -14.93 1.12 -12.39
C GLU A 189 -14.96 0.39 -11.04
N MET A 190 -14.34 0.96 -9.99
CA MET A 190 -14.46 0.43 -8.63
C MET A 190 -15.89 0.50 -8.10
N ARG A 191 -16.61 1.59 -8.37
CA ARG A 191 -18.04 1.73 -7.98
C ARG A 191 -18.94 0.70 -8.66
N VAL A 192 -18.58 0.25 -9.88
CA VAL A 192 -19.31 -0.82 -10.57
C VAL A 192 -19.35 -2.12 -9.75
N THR A 193 -18.28 -2.41 -9.02
CA THR A 193 -18.15 -3.60 -8.15
C THR A 193 -18.47 -3.33 -6.68
N GLY A 194 -18.97 -2.13 -6.34
CA GLY A 194 -19.39 -1.77 -4.98
C GLY A 194 -18.24 -1.47 -4.01
N ILE A 195 -17.01 -1.25 -4.49
CA ILE A 195 -15.83 -1.00 -3.68
C ILE A 195 -15.66 0.51 -3.45
N ASP A 196 -15.36 0.88 -2.20
CA ASP A 196 -15.36 2.26 -1.73
C ASP A 196 -13.98 2.85 -1.46
N TRP A 197 -12.92 2.04 -1.41
CA TRP A 197 -11.59 2.46 -0.97
C TRP A 197 -10.50 1.83 -1.83
N THR A 198 -9.52 2.62 -2.26
CA THR A 198 -8.35 2.09 -2.98
C THR A 198 -7.04 2.36 -2.22
N PHE A 199 -6.11 1.41 -2.30
CA PHE A 199 -4.73 1.56 -1.83
C PHE A 199 -3.85 2.14 -2.94
N ALA A 200 -4.31 3.24 -3.54
CA ALA A 200 -3.63 4.06 -4.55
C ALA A 200 -3.89 5.55 -4.26
N PRO A 201 -2.96 6.44 -4.62
CA PRO A 201 -1.78 6.26 -5.45
C PRO A 201 -0.54 5.73 -4.71
N THR A 202 0.28 4.94 -5.43
CA THR A 202 1.66 4.70 -5.03
C THR A 202 2.50 5.89 -5.48
N ILE A 203 3.00 6.69 -4.52
CA ILE A 203 3.77 7.92 -4.76
C ILE A 203 5.22 7.80 -4.30
N ALA A 204 5.73 6.57 -4.36
CA ALA A 204 7.12 6.25 -4.05
C ALA A 204 8.07 6.97 -5.02
N VAL A 205 9.20 7.46 -4.49
CA VAL A 205 10.31 8.01 -5.27
C VAL A 205 11.37 6.93 -5.40
N VAL A 206 11.59 6.41 -6.59
CA VAL A 206 12.50 5.29 -6.86
C VAL A 206 13.93 5.79 -6.91
N ARG A 207 14.80 5.30 -6.03
CA ARG A 207 16.22 5.70 -5.96
C ARG A 207 17.20 4.58 -6.33
N ASP A 208 16.69 3.38 -6.55
CA ASP A 208 17.49 2.20 -6.94
C ASP A 208 16.65 1.28 -7.81
N ASP A 209 17.02 1.15 -9.08
CA ASP A 209 16.28 0.36 -10.08
C ASP A 209 16.27 -1.15 -9.80
N ARG A 210 17.13 -1.61 -8.87
CA ARG A 210 17.11 -3.01 -8.40
C ARG A 210 15.92 -3.32 -7.51
N TRP A 211 15.20 -2.29 -7.03
CA TRP A 211 13.97 -2.49 -6.27
C TRP A 211 12.89 -3.13 -7.15
N GLY A 212 12.41 -4.31 -6.76
CA GLY A 212 11.45 -5.09 -7.56
C GLY A 212 10.10 -4.41 -7.80
N ARG A 213 9.78 -3.34 -7.02
CA ARG A 213 8.56 -2.52 -7.17
C ARG A 213 8.82 -1.18 -7.86
N THR A 214 9.96 -1.02 -8.53
CA THR A 214 10.29 0.19 -9.30
C THR A 214 9.17 0.62 -10.25
N TYR A 215 8.48 -0.32 -10.87
CA TYR A 215 7.38 -0.06 -11.79
C TYR A 215 6.15 0.59 -11.14
N GLU A 216 6.01 0.51 -9.81
CA GLU A 216 4.95 1.15 -9.05
C GLU A 216 5.22 2.64 -8.76
N GLY A 217 6.45 3.12 -8.90
CA GLY A 217 6.82 4.53 -8.75
C GLY A 217 6.79 5.29 -10.07
N PHE A 218 6.57 6.60 -10.01
CA PHE A 218 6.50 7.45 -11.20
C PHE A 218 7.87 7.84 -11.76
N GLY A 219 8.95 7.63 -11.04
CA GLY A 219 10.31 7.96 -11.45
C GLY A 219 11.26 8.17 -10.28
N GLU A 220 12.47 8.62 -10.61
CA GLU A 220 13.57 8.73 -9.65
C GLU A 220 13.65 10.10 -8.95
N THR A 221 12.88 11.09 -9.40
CA THR A 221 12.84 12.43 -8.83
C THR A 221 11.52 12.72 -8.14
N PRO A 222 11.51 13.44 -7.01
CA PRO A 222 10.29 13.74 -6.27
C PRO A 222 9.32 14.62 -7.05
N GLU A 223 9.79 15.44 -7.99
CA GLU A 223 8.98 16.38 -8.75
C GLU A 223 7.90 15.69 -9.57
N ILE A 224 8.21 14.53 -10.16
CA ILE A 224 7.26 13.77 -10.98
C ILE A 224 6.13 13.25 -10.09
N ALA A 225 6.47 12.51 -9.02
CA ALA A 225 5.50 11.96 -8.08
C ALA A 225 4.67 13.09 -7.41
N THR A 226 5.30 14.24 -7.09
CA THR A 226 4.63 15.42 -6.53
C THR A 226 3.61 16.01 -7.48
N SER A 227 3.96 16.13 -8.78
CA SER A 227 3.05 16.69 -9.80
C SER A 227 1.82 15.81 -10.04
N TYR A 228 1.91 14.51 -9.78
CA TYR A 228 0.86 13.53 -10.02
C TYR A 228 0.00 13.21 -8.78
N ALA A 229 0.58 13.32 -7.58
CA ALA A 229 -0.09 12.93 -6.34
C ALA A 229 -1.43 13.65 -6.14
N GLY A 230 -1.45 14.98 -6.29
CA GLY A 230 -2.68 15.76 -6.18
C GLY A 230 -3.73 15.40 -7.24
N PRO A 231 -3.41 15.52 -8.54
CA PRO A 231 -4.34 15.18 -9.61
C PRO A 231 -4.92 13.76 -9.52
N LEU A 232 -4.12 12.76 -9.16
CA LEU A 232 -4.61 11.39 -9.02
C LEU A 232 -5.55 11.24 -7.82
N VAL A 233 -5.23 11.85 -6.68
CA VAL A 233 -6.13 11.91 -5.53
C VAL A 233 -7.45 12.60 -5.89
N GLU A 234 -7.39 13.75 -6.58
CA GLU A 234 -8.60 14.45 -7.05
C GLU A 234 -9.43 13.62 -8.05
N GLY A 235 -8.78 12.84 -8.90
CA GLY A 235 -9.48 11.92 -9.81
C GLY A 235 -10.22 10.83 -9.06
N LEU A 236 -9.56 10.22 -8.06
CA LEU A 236 -10.14 9.15 -7.24
C LEU A 236 -11.23 9.67 -6.29
N GLN A 237 -11.00 10.78 -5.61
CA GLN A 237 -11.84 11.26 -4.50
C GLN A 237 -12.80 12.41 -4.86
N GLY A 238 -12.63 13.05 -6.03
CA GLY A 238 -13.20 14.37 -6.30
C GLY A 238 -12.36 15.48 -5.62
N ARG A 239 -12.73 16.73 -5.85
CA ARG A 239 -12.07 17.89 -5.23
C ARG A 239 -12.76 18.28 -3.94
N ILE A 240 -11.98 18.71 -2.96
CA ILE A 240 -12.51 19.28 -1.72
C ILE A 240 -13.43 20.46 -2.07
N GLY A 241 -14.66 20.44 -1.52
CA GLY A 241 -15.68 21.45 -1.79
C GLY A 241 -16.65 21.10 -2.92
N ASP A 242 -16.33 20.12 -3.76
CA ASP A 242 -17.29 19.61 -4.75
C ASP A 242 -18.41 18.83 -4.04
N ARG A 243 -19.62 18.91 -4.60
CA ARG A 243 -20.80 18.25 -4.02
C ARG A 243 -20.66 16.73 -3.90
N ASP A 244 -19.93 16.14 -4.84
CA ASP A 244 -19.70 14.70 -4.95
C ASP A 244 -18.31 14.26 -4.42
N TRP A 245 -17.59 15.15 -3.73
CA TRP A 245 -16.33 14.77 -3.09
C TRP A 245 -16.53 13.54 -2.20
N LEU A 246 -15.72 12.47 -2.43
CA LEU A 246 -15.82 11.16 -1.78
C LEU A 246 -17.15 10.42 -1.99
N LYS A 247 -18.00 10.88 -2.88
CA LYS A 247 -19.35 10.33 -3.12
C LYS A 247 -19.58 10.11 -4.61
N GLY A 248 -20.73 9.54 -4.96
CA GLY A 248 -21.11 9.31 -6.35
C GLY A 248 -20.08 8.44 -7.09
N PRO A 249 -19.36 8.99 -8.10
CA PRO A 249 -18.35 8.25 -8.86
C PRO A 249 -17.03 8.05 -8.11
N HIS A 250 -16.82 8.71 -6.97
CA HIS A 250 -15.54 8.80 -6.30
C HIS A 250 -15.37 7.79 -5.16
N VAL A 251 -14.13 7.43 -4.82
CA VAL A 251 -13.74 6.48 -3.78
C VAL A 251 -12.72 7.10 -2.83
N VAL A 252 -12.49 6.50 -1.68
CA VAL A 252 -11.40 6.88 -0.77
C VAL A 252 -10.06 6.47 -1.38
N ALA A 253 -9.09 7.38 -1.42
CA ALA A 253 -7.72 7.13 -1.89
C ALA A 253 -6.74 6.94 -0.72
N THR A 254 -5.65 6.23 -0.98
CA THR A 254 -4.53 6.03 -0.04
C THR A 254 -3.21 6.39 -0.68
N ALA A 255 -2.52 7.37 -0.14
CA ALA A 255 -1.13 7.65 -0.54
C ALA A 255 -0.18 6.63 0.09
N LYS A 256 0.66 5.95 -0.71
CA LYS A 256 1.54 4.88 -0.25
C LYS A 256 2.91 4.88 -0.94
N HIS A 257 3.94 4.28 -0.30
CA HIS A 257 3.99 3.80 1.06
C HIS A 257 4.83 4.77 1.91
N PHE A 258 4.24 5.35 2.91
CA PHE A 258 4.89 6.32 3.79
C PHE A 258 5.87 5.60 4.74
N LEU A 259 7.17 5.84 4.73
CA LEU A 259 7.93 6.76 3.92
C LEU A 259 9.27 6.11 3.53
N GLY A 260 9.72 6.35 2.28
CA GLY A 260 11.08 6.00 1.87
C GLY A 260 11.27 4.59 1.28
N ASP A 261 10.19 3.91 0.89
CA ASP A 261 10.19 2.55 0.33
C ASP A 261 11.04 2.41 -0.96
N GLY A 262 10.99 3.37 -1.88
CA GLY A 262 11.83 3.41 -3.08
C GLY A 262 13.29 3.77 -2.85
N GLY A 263 13.71 4.05 -1.59
CA GLY A 263 15.06 4.46 -1.21
C GLY A 263 15.79 3.46 -0.31
N THR A 264 15.37 2.21 -0.26
CA THR A 264 16.00 1.18 0.56
C THR A 264 17.39 0.82 0.02
N ARG A 265 18.33 0.53 0.92
CA ARG A 265 19.70 0.18 0.56
C ARG A 265 19.75 -1.01 -0.38
N GLY A 266 20.37 -0.81 -1.56
CA GLY A 266 20.54 -1.85 -2.57
C GLY A 266 19.25 -2.27 -3.25
N GLY A 267 18.19 -1.46 -3.21
CA GLY A 267 16.88 -1.78 -3.78
C GLY A 267 16.18 -2.96 -3.11
N LYS A 268 16.58 -3.32 -1.88
CA LYS A 268 15.97 -4.45 -1.18
C LYS A 268 14.53 -4.11 -0.79
N ASP A 269 13.57 -4.83 -1.36
CA ASP A 269 12.17 -4.68 -0.97
C ASP A 269 11.97 -4.95 0.53
N GLN A 270 11.13 -4.13 1.19
CA GLN A 270 10.91 -4.15 2.65
C GLN A 270 12.20 -3.92 3.46
N GLY A 271 13.28 -3.45 2.83
CA GLY A 271 14.57 -3.19 3.43
C GLY A 271 14.58 -1.94 4.31
N ASP A 272 15.77 -1.42 4.55
CA ASP A 272 16.01 -0.23 5.37
C ASP A 272 16.52 0.94 4.50
N ALA A 273 15.87 2.08 4.57
CA ALA A 273 16.34 3.33 3.99
C ALA A 273 17.42 3.92 4.90
N VAL A 274 18.68 3.74 4.53
CA VAL A 274 19.83 4.17 5.33
C VAL A 274 20.29 5.53 4.85
N ILE A 275 19.56 6.56 5.25
CA ILE A 275 19.77 7.96 4.83
C ILE A 275 19.53 8.92 5.98
N GLY A 276 20.13 10.12 5.90
CA GLY A 276 19.88 11.18 6.86
C GLY A 276 18.45 11.73 6.78
N GLU A 277 17.97 12.33 7.87
CA GLU A 277 16.61 12.87 7.98
C GLU A 277 16.31 13.93 6.91
N THR A 278 17.30 14.78 6.58
CA THR A 278 17.14 15.79 5.51
C THR A 278 16.88 15.15 4.16
N ALA A 279 17.60 14.10 3.81
CA ALA A 279 17.38 13.38 2.55
C ALA A 279 16.03 12.63 2.57
N LEU A 280 15.64 12.02 3.70
CA LEU A 280 14.33 11.39 3.84
C LEU A 280 13.20 12.42 3.62
N ARG A 281 13.31 13.57 4.27
CA ARG A 281 12.37 14.67 4.13
C ARG A 281 12.31 15.20 2.70
N ASP A 282 13.45 15.58 2.12
CA ASP A 282 13.49 16.37 0.89
C ASP A 282 13.24 15.53 -0.36
N LEU A 283 13.58 14.23 -0.34
CA LEU A 283 13.37 13.33 -1.48
C LEU A 283 12.02 12.60 -1.43
N PHE A 284 11.57 12.17 -0.26
CA PHE A 284 10.44 11.24 -0.19
C PHE A 284 9.14 11.88 0.33
N SER A 285 9.19 13.03 1.02
CA SER A 285 7.98 13.63 1.56
C SER A 285 7.21 14.59 0.62
N PRO A 286 7.80 15.26 -0.37
CA PRO A 286 7.07 16.21 -1.20
C PRO A 286 5.80 15.65 -1.86
N PRO A 287 5.76 14.41 -2.40
CA PRO A 287 4.53 13.84 -2.94
C PRO A 287 3.41 13.70 -1.91
N TYR A 288 3.75 13.44 -0.64
CA TYR A 288 2.75 13.36 0.44
C TYR A 288 2.15 14.71 0.78
N TYR A 289 2.94 15.78 0.78
CA TYR A 289 2.39 17.14 0.94
C TYR A 289 1.39 17.48 -0.17
N ALA A 290 1.69 17.08 -1.42
CA ALA A 290 0.78 17.27 -2.54
C ALA A 290 -0.51 16.44 -2.39
N ALA A 291 -0.41 15.17 -1.97
CA ALA A 291 -1.55 14.32 -1.71
C ALA A 291 -2.42 14.84 -0.55
N LEU A 292 -1.79 15.31 0.55
CA LEU A 292 -2.50 15.91 1.68
C LEU A 292 -3.23 17.19 1.27
N LYS A 293 -2.58 18.03 0.46
CA LYS A 293 -3.19 19.25 -0.09
C LYS A 293 -4.42 18.95 -0.96
N ALA A 294 -4.44 17.82 -1.64
CA ALA A 294 -5.60 17.32 -2.40
C ALA A 294 -6.66 16.61 -1.51
N GLY A 295 -6.41 16.50 -0.20
CA GLY A 295 -7.35 15.94 0.77
C GLY A 295 -7.39 14.42 0.82
N VAL A 296 -6.28 13.73 0.55
CA VAL A 296 -6.20 12.26 0.67
C VAL A 296 -6.68 11.80 2.04
N GLN A 297 -7.53 10.77 2.07
CA GLN A 297 -8.18 10.33 3.32
C GLN A 297 -7.44 9.21 4.04
N SER A 298 -6.53 8.52 3.35
CA SER A 298 -5.73 7.47 3.96
C SER A 298 -4.27 7.57 3.53
N VAL A 299 -3.37 7.18 4.43
CA VAL A 299 -1.93 7.01 4.17
C VAL A 299 -1.53 5.62 4.64
N MET A 300 -0.84 4.85 3.79
CA MET A 300 -0.34 3.53 4.15
C MET A 300 1.11 3.62 4.61
N ALA A 301 1.38 3.10 5.82
CA ALA A 301 2.73 3.02 6.35
C ALA A 301 3.55 1.97 5.58
N SER A 302 4.78 2.29 5.22
CA SER A 302 5.65 1.40 4.44
C SER A 302 6.07 0.14 5.22
N PHE A 303 6.34 -0.92 4.48
CA PHE A 303 7.09 -2.07 4.98
C PHE A 303 8.55 -1.74 5.32
N SER A 304 9.14 -0.75 4.64
CA SER A 304 10.53 -0.39 4.84
C SER A 304 10.80 0.14 6.24
N GLY A 305 12.07 0.08 6.63
CA GLY A 305 12.58 0.79 7.80
C GLY A 305 13.26 2.09 7.41
N TRP A 306 13.52 2.93 8.40
CA TRP A 306 14.42 4.06 8.31
C TRP A 306 15.45 3.97 9.43
N ASN A 307 16.72 3.77 9.05
CA ASN A 307 17.86 3.63 9.97
C ASN A 307 17.56 2.66 11.14
N GLY A 308 17.08 1.46 10.81
CA GLY A 308 16.80 0.38 11.75
C GLY A 308 15.41 0.36 12.38
N ALA A 309 14.57 1.40 12.20
CA ALA A 309 13.20 1.42 12.71
C ALA A 309 12.18 1.12 11.60
N LYS A 310 11.42 0.05 11.71
CA LYS A 310 10.30 -0.27 10.81
C LYS A 310 9.23 0.81 10.88
N MET A 311 8.72 1.23 9.71
CA MET A 311 7.82 2.38 9.59
C MET A 311 6.54 2.21 10.42
N SER A 312 5.91 1.03 10.40
CA SER A 312 4.70 0.75 11.19
C SER A 312 4.89 0.92 12.71
N GLY A 313 6.14 0.96 13.22
CA GLY A 313 6.48 1.22 14.62
C GLY A 313 7.14 2.58 14.87
N ASN A 314 7.26 3.44 13.85
CA ASN A 314 7.99 4.71 13.97
C ASN A 314 7.07 5.86 14.40
N ALA A 315 6.91 6.06 15.70
CA ALA A 315 6.07 7.12 16.26
C ALA A 315 6.50 8.53 15.84
N SER A 316 7.81 8.77 15.68
CA SER A 316 8.30 10.10 15.30
C SER A 316 7.85 10.51 13.89
N LEU A 317 7.74 9.52 12.97
CA LEU A 317 7.28 9.76 11.61
C LEU A 317 5.75 9.65 11.48
N LEU A 318 5.12 8.62 12.05
CA LEU A 318 3.67 8.43 11.89
C LEU A 318 2.84 9.44 12.71
N THR A 319 3.22 9.67 13.96
CA THR A 319 2.52 10.65 14.81
C THR A 319 3.15 12.03 14.66
N GLY A 320 4.43 12.17 14.99
CA GLY A 320 5.07 13.47 15.08
C GLY A 320 5.16 14.22 13.75
N VAL A 321 5.54 13.53 12.67
CA VAL A 321 5.63 14.16 11.34
C VAL A 321 4.29 14.13 10.61
N LEU A 322 3.74 12.95 10.32
CA LEU A 322 2.57 12.85 9.44
C LEU A 322 1.32 13.45 10.08
N LYS A 323 0.95 13.03 11.31
CA LYS A 323 -0.28 13.50 11.94
C LYS A 323 -0.17 14.92 12.47
N ASP A 324 0.89 15.20 13.26
CA ASP A 324 0.98 16.46 13.98
C ASP A 324 1.57 17.58 13.10
N ARG A 325 2.74 17.34 12.47
CA ARG A 325 3.45 18.37 11.71
C ARG A 325 2.87 18.65 10.34
N MET A 326 2.47 17.59 9.61
CA MET A 326 1.83 17.71 8.29
C MET A 326 0.31 17.89 8.38
N GLY A 327 -0.27 17.83 9.57
CA GLY A 327 -1.70 18.06 9.83
C GLY A 327 -2.63 17.01 9.23
N PHE A 328 -2.17 15.75 9.09
CA PHE A 328 -2.97 14.68 8.51
C PHE A 328 -4.05 14.20 9.51
N ASP A 329 -5.30 14.39 9.16
CA ASP A 329 -6.46 14.04 9.99
C ASP A 329 -7.23 12.78 9.55
N GLY A 330 -6.77 12.14 8.46
CA GLY A 330 -7.30 10.87 7.95
C GLY A 330 -6.74 9.65 8.69
N VAL A 331 -6.82 8.48 8.05
CA VAL A 331 -6.44 7.16 8.58
C VAL A 331 -5.04 6.77 8.16
N VAL A 332 -4.22 6.32 9.11
CA VAL A 332 -2.96 5.62 8.83
C VAL A 332 -3.22 4.12 8.87
N VAL A 333 -3.14 3.46 7.71
CA VAL A 333 -3.28 2.01 7.58
C VAL A 333 -1.92 1.36 7.46
N GLY A 334 -1.76 0.16 8.00
CA GLY A 334 -0.57 -0.68 7.78
C GLY A 334 -0.55 -1.29 6.39
N ASP A 335 0.60 -1.79 5.98
CA ASP A 335 0.73 -2.68 4.85
C ASP A 335 0.58 -4.15 5.31
N TRP A 336 0.54 -5.09 4.41
CA TRP A 336 0.31 -6.54 4.59
C TRP A 336 1.14 -7.16 5.72
N ASN A 337 0.55 -7.36 6.91
CA ASN A 337 1.27 -7.81 8.11
C ASN A 337 2.52 -6.99 8.49
N SER A 338 2.66 -5.76 8.01
CA SER A 338 3.86 -4.92 8.25
C SER A 338 4.11 -4.64 9.73
N HIS A 339 3.06 -4.63 10.54
CA HIS A 339 3.15 -4.50 11.99
C HIS A 339 3.94 -5.64 12.64
N GLY A 340 3.87 -6.86 12.07
CA GLY A 340 4.63 -8.02 12.56
C GLY A 340 6.14 -7.90 12.39
N GLN A 341 6.61 -6.97 11.55
CA GLN A 341 8.04 -6.70 11.37
C GLN A 341 8.61 -5.66 12.34
N VAL A 342 7.78 -5.04 13.17
CA VAL A 342 8.21 -4.11 14.22
C VAL A 342 8.91 -4.90 15.33
N ALA A 343 10.01 -4.37 15.87
CA ALA A 343 10.77 -5.05 16.91
C ALA A 343 9.89 -5.40 18.12
N GLY A 344 9.92 -6.65 18.55
CA GLY A 344 9.11 -7.18 19.65
C GLY A 344 7.64 -7.47 19.29
N CYS A 345 7.27 -7.36 18.02
CA CYS A 345 5.95 -7.69 17.51
C CYS A 345 5.91 -9.04 16.78
N THR A 346 4.70 -9.53 16.58
CA THR A 346 4.36 -10.65 15.68
C THR A 346 3.14 -10.24 14.83
N ASN A 347 2.82 -11.04 13.81
CA ASN A 347 1.63 -10.78 12.98
C ASN A 347 0.33 -10.77 13.78
N VAL A 348 0.29 -11.44 14.93
CA VAL A 348 -0.91 -11.56 15.79
C VAL A 348 -0.85 -10.69 17.04
N ASN A 349 0.24 -9.98 17.31
CA ASN A 349 0.37 -9.14 18.50
C ASN A 349 1.37 -8.00 18.29
N CYS A 350 0.90 -6.76 18.21
CA CYS A 350 1.77 -5.60 18.03
C CYS A 350 1.22 -4.32 18.68
N PRO A 351 1.23 -4.18 20.00
CA PRO A 351 0.83 -2.94 20.67
C PRO A 351 1.70 -1.73 20.27
N ALA A 352 2.95 -1.98 19.84
CA ALA A 352 3.86 -0.92 19.44
C ALA A 352 3.37 -0.15 18.21
N ALA A 353 2.79 -0.84 17.21
CA ALA A 353 2.32 -0.19 15.99
C ALA A 353 1.17 0.79 16.23
N ILE A 354 0.12 0.38 16.96
CA ILE A 354 -0.98 1.29 17.28
C ILE A 354 -0.51 2.46 18.15
N LYS A 355 0.39 2.23 19.10
CA LYS A 355 0.99 3.29 19.91
C LYS A 355 1.85 4.25 19.09
N ALA A 356 2.49 3.78 18.03
CA ALA A 356 3.27 4.61 17.12
C ALA A 356 2.43 5.52 16.21
N GLY A 357 1.12 5.28 16.12
CA GLY A 357 0.24 6.08 15.28
C GLY A 357 -0.47 5.31 14.17
N LEU A 358 -0.26 4.00 14.05
CA LEU A 358 -1.06 3.16 13.14
C LEU A 358 -2.52 3.19 13.61
N ASP A 359 -3.47 3.40 12.70
CA ASP A 359 -4.90 3.46 13.03
C ASP A 359 -5.64 2.18 12.62
N VAL A 360 -5.18 1.50 11.56
CA VAL A 360 -5.76 0.24 11.09
C VAL A 360 -4.66 -0.77 10.82
N TYR A 361 -4.76 -1.93 11.44
CA TYR A 361 -3.91 -3.07 11.10
C TYR A 361 -4.42 -3.72 9.82
N MET A 362 -3.60 -3.76 8.77
CA MET A 362 -3.81 -4.65 7.63
C MET A 362 -3.26 -6.03 8.01
N ALA A 363 -4.15 -6.91 8.43
CA ALA A 363 -3.82 -8.23 8.99
C ALA A 363 -4.54 -9.31 8.17
N PRO A 364 -4.02 -9.65 6.98
CA PRO A 364 -4.75 -10.45 5.99
C PRO A 364 -5.27 -11.78 6.53
N ASP A 365 -4.42 -12.55 7.14
CA ASP A 365 -4.69 -13.89 7.70
C ASP A 365 -4.57 -13.94 9.23
N SER A 366 -3.93 -12.93 9.80
CA SER A 366 -3.67 -12.80 11.25
C SER A 366 -4.70 -11.94 11.99
N TRP A 367 -5.73 -11.44 11.28
CA TRP A 367 -6.70 -10.46 11.76
C TRP A 367 -7.38 -10.88 13.09
N LYS A 368 -7.70 -12.15 13.26
CA LYS A 368 -8.35 -12.65 14.48
C LYS A 368 -7.43 -12.54 15.69
N GLY A 369 -6.17 -12.97 15.54
CA GLY A 369 -5.16 -12.87 16.61
C GLY A 369 -4.85 -11.40 16.96
N ILE A 370 -4.73 -10.51 15.96
CA ILE A 370 -4.58 -9.06 16.21
C ILE A 370 -5.80 -8.47 16.91
N TRP A 371 -7.01 -8.89 16.54
CA TRP A 371 -8.23 -8.43 17.21
C TRP A 371 -8.23 -8.87 18.69
N GLU A 372 -7.97 -10.14 18.97
CA GLU A 372 -7.94 -10.71 20.32
C GLU A 372 -6.87 -10.06 21.21
N THR A 373 -5.65 -9.90 20.69
CA THR A 373 -4.53 -9.31 21.43
C THR A 373 -4.67 -7.80 21.62
N THR A 374 -5.26 -7.09 20.63
CA THR A 374 -5.59 -5.66 20.78
C THR A 374 -6.65 -5.47 21.85
N LEU A 375 -7.72 -6.25 21.86
CA LEU A 375 -8.74 -6.23 22.89
C LEU A 375 -8.16 -6.49 24.29
N ALA A 376 -7.33 -7.53 24.42
CA ALA A 376 -6.64 -7.84 25.66
C ALA A 376 -5.68 -6.72 26.08
N GLY A 377 -4.94 -6.14 25.14
CA GLY A 377 -4.00 -5.07 25.37
C GLY A 377 -4.68 -3.78 25.88
N VAL A 378 -5.86 -3.45 25.36
CA VAL A 378 -6.65 -2.32 25.86
C VAL A 378 -7.20 -2.60 27.26
N LYS A 379 -7.75 -3.80 27.51
CA LYS A 379 -8.24 -4.22 28.84
C LYS A 379 -7.13 -4.20 29.89
N ALA A 380 -5.90 -4.59 29.51
CA ALA A 380 -4.73 -4.58 30.40
C ALA A 380 -4.03 -3.20 30.49
N GLY A 381 -4.46 -2.19 29.74
CA GLY A 381 -3.83 -0.86 29.72
C GLY A 381 -2.50 -0.77 28.96
N THR A 382 -2.03 -1.82 28.31
CA THR A 382 -0.82 -1.81 27.46
C THR A 382 -1.03 -1.02 26.18
N ILE A 383 -2.27 -0.93 25.70
CA ILE A 383 -2.74 -0.01 24.68
C ILE A 383 -3.66 1.01 25.39
N PRO A 384 -3.27 2.30 25.43
CA PRO A 384 -4.11 3.33 26.04
C PRO A 384 -5.46 3.46 25.33
N MET A 385 -6.56 3.52 26.08
CA MET A 385 -7.91 3.71 25.51
C MET A 385 -7.98 4.97 24.64
N ALA A 386 -7.33 6.06 25.05
CA ALA A 386 -7.29 7.31 24.28
C ALA A 386 -6.65 7.11 22.88
N ARG A 387 -5.66 6.19 22.76
CA ARG A 387 -5.05 5.89 21.46
C ARG A 387 -5.98 5.05 20.58
N LEU A 388 -6.69 4.08 21.16
CA LEU A 388 -7.72 3.34 20.43
C LEU A 388 -8.84 4.30 19.99
N ASP A 389 -9.29 5.18 20.87
CA ASP A 389 -10.34 6.14 20.56
C ASP A 389 -9.92 7.13 19.44
N ASP A 390 -8.65 7.58 19.41
CA ASP A 390 -8.15 8.40 18.30
C ASP A 390 -8.17 7.61 16.96
N ALA A 391 -7.74 6.34 16.96
CA ALA A 391 -7.79 5.51 15.76
C ALA A 391 -9.22 5.31 15.24
N VAL A 392 -10.13 4.94 16.16
CA VAL A 392 -11.55 4.76 15.84
C VAL A 392 -12.17 6.06 15.30
N ARG A 393 -11.89 7.19 15.93
CA ARG A 393 -12.38 8.50 15.49
C ARG A 393 -11.94 8.80 14.06
N ARG A 394 -10.68 8.52 13.71
CA ARG A 394 -10.16 8.70 12.35
C ARG A 394 -10.85 7.79 11.33
N VAL A 395 -11.04 6.51 11.65
CA VAL A 395 -11.78 5.57 10.80
C VAL A 395 -13.22 6.05 10.58
N LEU A 396 -13.91 6.44 11.64
CA LEU A 396 -15.28 6.93 11.55
C LEU A 396 -15.36 8.24 10.77
N ARG A 397 -14.40 9.16 10.93
CA ARG A 397 -14.33 10.42 10.19
C ARG A 397 -14.25 10.16 8.67
N VAL A 398 -13.39 9.24 8.22
CA VAL A 398 -13.30 8.88 6.81
C VAL A 398 -14.62 8.28 6.32
N LYS A 399 -15.26 7.39 7.09
CA LYS A 399 -16.56 6.82 6.74
C LYS A 399 -17.67 7.88 6.66
N PHE A 400 -17.71 8.85 7.57
CA PHE A 400 -18.67 9.95 7.51
C PHE A 400 -18.42 10.86 6.30
N ARG A 401 -17.18 11.25 6.03
CA ARG A 401 -16.81 12.06 4.85
C ARG A 401 -17.20 11.35 3.55
N ALA A 402 -16.96 10.04 3.47
CA ALA A 402 -17.33 9.23 2.31
C ALA A 402 -18.84 8.92 2.23
N GLY A 403 -19.66 9.40 3.18
CA GLY A 403 -21.09 9.19 3.20
C GLY A 403 -21.52 7.73 3.39
N ILE A 404 -20.64 6.89 3.94
CA ILE A 404 -20.87 5.44 4.11
C ILE A 404 -22.05 5.18 5.07
N PHE A 405 -22.28 6.02 6.07
CA PHE A 405 -23.40 5.86 7.01
C PHE A 405 -24.76 6.16 6.40
N GLU A 406 -24.81 7.03 5.39
CA GLU A 406 -26.01 7.42 4.65
C GLU A 406 -26.19 6.62 3.36
N ALA A 407 -25.19 5.85 2.96
CA ALA A 407 -25.21 5.09 1.72
C ALA A 407 -26.20 3.93 1.79
N ALA A 408 -26.79 3.61 0.63
CA ALA A 408 -27.53 2.37 0.45
C ALA A 408 -26.58 1.16 0.41
N ARG A 409 -27.16 -0.03 0.41
CA ARG A 409 -26.49 -1.30 0.11
C ARG A 409 -25.66 -1.16 -1.19
N PRO A 410 -24.46 -1.72 -1.30
CA PRO A 410 -23.57 -1.50 -2.45
C PRO A 410 -24.25 -1.64 -3.82
N SER A 411 -25.01 -2.71 -4.04
CA SER A 411 -25.73 -2.94 -5.32
C SER A 411 -26.83 -1.92 -5.63
N ALA A 412 -27.30 -1.17 -4.65
CA ALA A 412 -28.32 -0.13 -4.82
C ALA A 412 -27.72 1.28 -4.99
N ARG A 413 -26.39 1.40 -5.10
CA ARG A 413 -25.70 2.68 -5.26
C ARG A 413 -25.55 3.06 -6.73
N PRO A 414 -25.39 4.36 -7.05
CA PRO A 414 -25.07 4.79 -8.40
C PRO A 414 -23.81 4.05 -8.91
N TYR A 415 -23.82 3.70 -10.20
CA TYR A 415 -22.78 2.95 -10.92
C TYR A 415 -22.70 1.45 -10.60
N ALA A 416 -23.15 0.97 -9.44
CA ALA A 416 -23.10 -0.44 -9.09
C ALA A 416 -23.83 -1.32 -10.11
N GLY A 417 -23.20 -2.40 -10.55
CA GLY A 417 -23.77 -3.33 -11.54
C GLY A 417 -23.83 -2.82 -12.98
N ARG A 418 -23.35 -1.59 -13.24
CA ARG A 418 -23.25 -1.04 -14.60
C ARG A 418 -21.99 -1.56 -15.29
N TYR A 419 -21.97 -2.86 -15.55
CA TYR A 419 -20.79 -3.56 -16.07
C TYR A 419 -20.33 -3.05 -17.44
N GLU A 420 -21.18 -2.37 -18.21
CA GLU A 420 -20.84 -1.69 -19.46
C GLU A 420 -19.85 -0.52 -19.29
N LEU A 421 -19.68 -0.05 -18.06
CA LEU A 421 -18.67 0.98 -17.72
C LEU A 421 -17.26 0.40 -17.57
N LEU A 422 -17.14 -0.91 -17.30
CA LEU A 422 -15.83 -1.57 -17.28
C LEU A 422 -15.26 -1.56 -18.70
N ALA A 423 -14.05 -1.04 -18.84
CA ALA A 423 -13.38 -0.87 -20.12
C ALA A 423 -14.27 -0.20 -21.19
N SER A 424 -15.07 0.76 -20.80
CA SER A 424 -15.90 1.55 -21.72
C SER A 424 -15.07 2.17 -22.85
N PRO A 425 -15.66 2.53 -23.99
CA PRO A 425 -14.93 3.21 -25.07
C PRO A 425 -14.17 4.46 -24.59
N GLU A 426 -14.75 5.22 -23.66
CA GLU A 426 -14.12 6.40 -23.06
C GLU A 426 -12.90 6.02 -22.21
N HIS A 427 -13.02 5.02 -21.33
CA HIS A 427 -11.91 4.57 -20.48
C HIS A 427 -10.77 3.96 -21.33
N LYS A 428 -11.11 3.19 -22.37
CA LYS A 428 -10.12 2.68 -23.34
C LYS A 428 -9.42 3.81 -24.11
N ALA A 429 -10.12 4.89 -24.44
CA ALA A 429 -9.50 6.04 -25.10
C ALA A 429 -8.49 6.74 -24.17
N ILE A 430 -8.82 6.90 -22.88
CA ILE A 430 -7.89 7.41 -21.85
C ILE A 430 -6.66 6.49 -21.78
N ALA A 431 -6.84 5.18 -21.72
CA ALA A 431 -5.74 4.22 -21.63
C ALA A 431 -4.83 4.27 -22.88
N ARG A 432 -5.40 4.33 -24.10
CA ARG A 432 -4.63 4.48 -25.33
C ARG A 432 -3.85 5.79 -25.39
N GLN A 433 -4.44 6.89 -24.94
CA GLN A 433 -3.74 8.16 -24.82
C GLN A 433 -2.56 8.04 -23.87
N ALA A 434 -2.78 7.46 -22.68
CA ALA A 434 -1.72 7.25 -21.70
C ALA A 434 -0.58 6.37 -22.23
N VAL A 435 -0.89 5.31 -22.99
CA VAL A 435 0.13 4.48 -23.67
C VAL A 435 0.92 5.29 -24.67
N ALA A 436 0.24 6.05 -25.55
CA ALA A 436 0.92 6.86 -26.57
C ALA A 436 1.86 7.91 -25.97
N GLU A 437 1.43 8.58 -24.90
CA GLU A 437 2.23 9.60 -24.22
C GLU A 437 3.33 9.03 -23.32
N SER A 438 3.26 7.76 -22.93
CA SER A 438 4.29 7.09 -22.11
C SER A 438 5.45 6.52 -22.95
N LEU A 439 5.34 6.53 -24.28
CA LEU A 439 6.41 6.03 -25.15
C LEU A 439 7.54 7.06 -25.27
N VAL A 440 8.78 6.60 -25.05
CA VAL A 440 9.98 7.45 -25.11
C VAL A 440 10.83 7.02 -26.32
N LEU A 441 10.92 7.88 -27.32
CA LEU A 441 11.77 7.65 -28.48
C LEU A 441 13.22 8.02 -28.18
N LEU A 442 14.03 7.03 -27.80
CA LEU A 442 15.44 7.25 -27.41
C LEU A 442 16.34 7.51 -28.61
N LYS A 443 16.07 6.87 -29.77
CA LYS A 443 16.88 7.00 -30.98
C LYS A 443 16.04 6.69 -32.22
N ASN A 444 16.11 7.54 -33.23
CA ASN A 444 15.55 7.29 -34.56
C ASN A 444 16.48 7.85 -35.64
N THR A 445 17.01 6.96 -36.48
CA THR A 445 17.89 7.31 -37.62
C THR A 445 17.14 7.22 -38.96
N GLY A 446 15.84 7.55 -38.95
CA GLY A 446 14.99 7.55 -40.15
C GLY A 446 14.23 6.24 -40.38
N VAL A 447 14.21 5.29 -39.44
CA VAL A 447 13.41 4.06 -39.50
C VAL A 447 11.93 4.33 -39.25
N LEU A 448 11.63 5.25 -38.31
CA LEU A 448 10.27 5.68 -37.96
C LEU A 448 9.92 7.03 -38.63
N PRO A 449 8.66 7.20 -39.08
CA PRO A 449 7.58 6.21 -39.11
C PRO A 449 7.84 5.09 -40.09
N LEU A 450 7.35 3.89 -39.81
CA LEU A 450 7.48 2.75 -40.70
C LEU A 450 6.74 3.02 -42.00
N LYS A 451 7.33 2.62 -43.12
CA LYS A 451 6.67 2.70 -44.44
C LYS A 451 5.52 1.69 -44.51
N PRO A 452 4.40 2.02 -45.18
CA PRO A 452 3.36 1.07 -45.47
C PRO A 452 3.92 -0.15 -46.22
N GLY A 453 3.54 -1.36 -45.80
CA GLY A 453 4.01 -2.61 -46.39
C GLY A 453 5.38 -3.08 -45.88
N ALA A 454 6.00 -2.42 -44.92
CA ALA A 454 7.24 -2.91 -44.33
C ALA A 454 7.03 -4.26 -43.64
N SER A 455 7.96 -5.18 -43.81
CA SER A 455 8.00 -6.44 -43.06
C SER A 455 8.58 -6.18 -41.68
N ILE A 456 7.88 -6.64 -40.64
CA ILE A 456 8.26 -6.43 -39.24
C ILE A 456 8.43 -7.81 -38.58
N LEU A 457 9.60 -8.05 -37.99
CA LEU A 457 9.83 -9.19 -37.12
C LEU A 457 9.48 -8.79 -35.69
N VAL A 458 8.48 -9.47 -35.09
CA VAL A 458 8.19 -9.38 -33.64
C VAL A 458 8.86 -10.59 -33.00
N ALA A 459 9.72 -10.36 -32.00
CA ALA A 459 10.52 -11.39 -31.36
C ALA A 459 10.63 -11.15 -29.85
N GLY A 460 10.97 -12.19 -29.11
CA GLY A 460 11.07 -12.20 -27.67
C GLY A 460 9.91 -12.93 -27.01
N ASP A 461 10.11 -13.36 -25.77
CA ASP A 461 9.19 -14.21 -25.03
C ASP A 461 7.93 -13.46 -24.51
N ALA A 462 7.92 -12.13 -24.57
CA ALA A 462 6.76 -11.29 -24.28
C ALA A 462 5.97 -10.90 -25.55
N ALA A 463 6.42 -11.31 -26.76
CA ALA A 463 5.82 -10.88 -28.02
C ALA A 463 4.33 -11.28 -28.17
N ASP A 464 3.96 -12.43 -27.62
CA ASP A 464 2.59 -12.97 -27.61
C ASP A 464 2.24 -13.54 -26.22
N ASP A 465 2.55 -12.79 -25.16
CA ASP A 465 2.27 -13.16 -23.78
C ASP A 465 1.57 -12.00 -23.05
N VAL A 466 0.25 -12.11 -22.90
CA VAL A 466 -0.59 -11.06 -22.28
C VAL A 466 -0.17 -10.78 -20.83
N ALA A 467 0.21 -11.80 -20.07
CA ALA A 467 0.64 -11.63 -18.68
C ALA A 467 1.92 -10.79 -18.60
N ARG A 468 2.92 -11.10 -19.42
CA ARG A 468 4.19 -10.34 -19.46
C ARG A 468 4.01 -8.91 -19.97
N GLN A 469 3.12 -8.71 -20.95
CA GLN A 469 2.82 -7.37 -21.47
C GLN A 469 2.03 -6.54 -20.46
N SER A 470 1.15 -7.16 -19.66
CA SER A 470 0.34 -6.49 -18.65
C SER A 470 1.09 -6.26 -17.33
N GLY A 471 2.02 -7.15 -16.98
CA GLY A 471 2.88 -7.05 -15.80
C GLY A 471 2.17 -7.22 -14.45
N GLY A 472 2.85 -6.86 -13.38
CA GLY A 472 2.34 -6.98 -12.01
C GLY A 472 1.09 -6.11 -11.74
N TRP A 473 0.38 -6.42 -10.66
CA TRP A 473 -0.91 -5.80 -10.33
C TRP A 473 -1.96 -5.93 -11.44
N THR A 474 -1.88 -7.01 -12.23
CA THR A 474 -2.87 -7.35 -13.24
C THR A 474 -3.51 -8.68 -12.89
N LEU A 475 -4.77 -8.66 -12.48
CA LEU A 475 -5.56 -9.75 -11.88
C LEU A 475 -4.95 -10.32 -10.60
N SER A 476 -3.65 -10.48 -10.54
CA SER A 476 -2.89 -10.88 -9.35
C SER A 476 -1.74 -9.91 -9.08
N TRP A 477 -1.17 -9.95 -7.86
CA TRP A 477 -0.03 -9.10 -7.51
C TRP A 477 1.16 -9.28 -8.44
N GLN A 478 1.49 -10.52 -8.81
CA GLN A 478 2.63 -10.81 -9.69
C GLN A 478 2.27 -10.74 -11.18
N GLY A 479 1.01 -10.55 -11.54
CA GLY A 479 0.55 -10.59 -12.93
C GLY A 479 0.66 -11.98 -13.56
N THR A 480 0.79 -13.04 -12.76
CA THR A 480 0.88 -14.43 -13.23
C THR A 480 -0.49 -15.04 -13.44
N GLY A 481 -0.59 -16.00 -14.38
CA GLY A 481 -1.84 -16.71 -14.67
C GLY A 481 -2.85 -15.90 -15.51
N THR A 482 -2.51 -14.71 -15.96
CA THR A 482 -3.32 -13.93 -16.89
C THR A 482 -3.30 -14.63 -18.26
N THR A 483 -4.46 -14.97 -18.77
CA THR A 483 -4.64 -15.58 -20.11
C THR A 483 -5.48 -14.67 -20.99
N PRO A 484 -5.33 -14.70 -22.32
CA PRO A 484 -6.26 -14.05 -23.23
C PRO A 484 -7.70 -14.50 -22.95
N ALA A 485 -8.65 -13.58 -23.04
CA ALA A 485 -10.07 -13.87 -22.85
C ALA A 485 -10.65 -14.66 -24.03
#